data_7b9f76c033f54633b336d0df1fde6730
#
_entry.id   7b9f76c033f54633b336d0df1fde6730
#
_cell.length_a   1.000
_cell.length_b   1.000
_cell.length_c   1.000
_cell.angle_alpha   90.00
_cell.angle_beta   90.00
_cell.angle_gamma   90.00
#
_symmetry.space_group_name_H-M   'P 1'
#
loop_
_entity.id
_entity.type
_entity.pdbx_description
1 polymer ?
#
loop_
_entity_poly.entity_id
_entity_poly.type
_entity_poly.pdbx_seq_one_letter_code
_entity_poly.pdbx_strand_id
1 'polypeptide(L)'
;MCGIVGYTGRDNARDIIIDGLKKLEYRGYDSAGIALLMDGKINIRKHVGGIENLENLIAGENLYSHTGIGHTRWATHGAPSDINAHPHASEDGRVAIVHNGIIENYVELKEELISHYGVHFKSETDSEVVAHLIGLYMKESDCLEDAVYKAMGRMRGAYAIVAISADDPDKLVAVRKDAPLIAGLGKGSNFIASDIPALLKYVKEIYLIENGEMVVVTPDSVKIFDENRTPVKREVFHVTWDVDAAEKEGYEHFMLKEIFEQPKGISETINRRLDEKGMIKLDGISLTREELNRFSKIYIVACGTAYHAGLVGKTIIEKFAKIPVEVDVASEFRYRDPLVDENTLFIAISQSGETLDTLAALREAKRKGARILSVVNVVGSSVARESDDVFYTWAGPEIAVASTKAYTTQLTCMYLLGLYMGLERGTITEEFYRDFIGELSVIPEKLEGYLKKIGEIEALAKILYNRDQVFFIGRGLDSSIAYEGSLKLKEISYINSFAIAAGELKHGTIALMEPGTLVLALATQDFLYEKMISNIQEIKARGAHVLSIAKEGNRAIEAQSNEVIYIPPCRDELTPLLSVVPLQLFSYFVAKERGCNIDKPKNLAKSVTVE
;
A
#
# COMPACT_ATOMS: atom_id res chain seq x y z
N MET A 1 -9.03 3.87 1.28
CA MET A 1 -9.43 2.60 1.97
C MET A 1 -9.89 2.92 3.38
N CYS A 2 -10.84 2.16 3.91
CA CYS A 2 -11.43 2.40 5.23
C CYS A 2 -10.75 1.59 6.34
N GLY A 3 -10.87 2.02 7.60
CA GLY A 3 -10.40 1.30 8.77
C GLY A 3 -11.57 0.73 9.58
N ILE A 4 -11.50 -0.55 9.95
CA ILE A 4 -12.47 -1.21 10.83
C ILE A 4 -11.79 -1.60 12.13
N VAL A 5 -12.48 -1.36 13.25
CA VAL A 5 -12.15 -1.89 14.58
C VAL A 5 -13.43 -2.37 15.25
N GLY A 6 -13.43 -3.59 15.77
CA GLY A 6 -14.46 -4.15 16.61
C GLY A 6 -13.87 -4.70 17.89
N TYR A 7 -14.59 -4.58 19.00
CA TYR A 7 -14.18 -5.04 20.31
C TYR A 7 -15.34 -5.63 21.08
N THR A 8 -15.09 -6.73 21.77
CA THR A 8 -15.97 -7.25 22.83
C THR A 8 -15.13 -7.79 23.97
N GLY A 9 -15.43 -7.40 25.23
CA GLY A 9 -14.62 -7.78 26.38
C GLY A 9 -14.94 -7.01 27.64
N ARG A 10 -13.97 -6.96 28.56
CA ARG A 10 -14.16 -6.41 29.92
C ARG A 10 -13.94 -4.91 30.02
N ASP A 11 -13.16 -4.34 29.10
CA ASP A 11 -12.78 -2.93 29.14
C ASP A 11 -13.79 -2.07 28.37
N ASN A 12 -13.62 -0.75 28.43
CA ASN A 12 -14.49 0.15 27.70
C ASN A 12 -14.23 0.10 26.20
N ALA A 13 -15.17 -0.41 25.44
CA ALA A 13 -15.09 -0.54 23.98
C ALA A 13 -14.83 0.80 23.28
N ARG A 14 -15.42 1.91 23.78
CA ARG A 14 -15.19 3.25 23.21
C ARG A 14 -13.70 3.58 23.10
N ASP A 15 -12.97 3.43 24.20
CA ASP A 15 -11.58 3.88 24.29
C ASP A 15 -10.66 3.00 23.40
N ILE A 16 -10.92 1.70 23.38
CA ILE A 16 -10.19 0.73 22.58
C ILE A 16 -10.43 0.98 21.08
N ILE A 17 -11.69 1.18 20.69
CA ILE A 17 -12.05 1.41 19.29
C ILE A 17 -11.46 2.73 18.79
N ILE A 18 -11.56 3.82 19.55
CA ILE A 18 -10.97 5.11 19.18
C ILE A 18 -9.45 5.00 19.03
N ASP A 19 -8.76 4.35 19.98
CA ASP A 19 -7.30 4.14 19.89
C ASP A 19 -6.92 3.33 18.64
N GLY A 20 -7.64 2.24 18.37
CA GLY A 20 -7.44 1.44 17.15
C GLY A 20 -7.72 2.21 15.86
N LEU A 21 -8.79 3.00 15.81
CA LEU A 21 -9.12 3.83 14.64
C LEU A 21 -8.07 4.91 14.38
N LYS A 22 -7.47 5.51 15.41
CA LYS A 22 -6.32 6.43 15.27
C LYS A 22 -5.15 5.77 14.54
N LYS A 23 -4.89 4.51 14.83
CA LYS A 23 -3.83 3.73 14.17
C LYS A 23 -4.19 3.33 12.72
N LEU A 24 -5.47 3.40 12.33
CA LEU A 24 -5.96 3.12 10.98
C LEU A 24 -6.32 4.38 10.16
N GLU A 25 -6.19 5.57 10.72
CA GLU A 25 -6.61 6.81 10.06
C GLU A 25 -5.87 7.07 8.74
N TYR A 26 -4.65 6.52 8.56
CA TYR A 26 -3.94 6.56 7.27
C TYR A 26 -4.68 5.82 6.14
N ARG A 27 -5.66 4.96 6.48
CA ARG A 27 -6.50 4.26 5.53
C ARG A 27 -7.70 5.07 5.06
N GLY A 28 -8.24 5.96 5.89
CA GLY A 28 -9.40 6.79 5.57
C GLY A 28 -9.61 7.86 6.63
N TYR A 29 -9.94 9.07 6.21
CA TYR A 29 -10.06 10.24 7.08
C TYR A 29 -11.19 11.20 6.63
N ASP A 30 -12.07 10.77 5.71
CA ASP A 30 -13.18 11.59 5.22
C ASP A 30 -14.33 11.67 6.22
N SER A 31 -14.50 10.63 7.01
CA SER A 31 -15.41 10.61 8.15
C SER A 31 -15.04 9.47 9.11
N ALA A 32 -15.45 9.58 10.37
CA ALA A 32 -15.26 8.57 11.40
C ALA A 32 -16.53 8.34 12.21
N GLY A 33 -16.69 7.15 12.79
CA GLY A 33 -17.81 6.87 13.69
C GLY A 33 -17.68 5.56 14.45
N ILE A 34 -18.47 5.48 15.52
CA ILE A 34 -18.56 4.30 16.40
C ILE A 34 -20.02 3.94 16.64
N ALA A 35 -20.26 2.64 16.84
CA ALA A 35 -21.52 2.12 17.38
C ALA A 35 -21.21 1.29 18.64
N LEU A 36 -21.86 1.65 19.74
CA LEU A 36 -21.66 1.03 21.04
C LEU A 36 -22.97 0.40 21.55
N LEU A 37 -22.89 -0.80 22.07
CA LEU A 37 -24.04 -1.47 22.67
C LEU A 37 -24.17 -1.05 24.15
N MET A 38 -25.19 -0.27 24.47
CA MET A 38 -25.42 0.28 25.80
C MET A 38 -26.89 0.10 26.16
N ASP A 39 -27.16 -0.45 27.34
CA ASP A 39 -28.53 -0.65 27.89
C ASP A 39 -29.49 -1.34 26.90
N GLY A 40 -28.99 -2.36 26.17
CA GLY A 40 -29.77 -3.11 25.19
C GLY A 40 -30.11 -2.31 23.91
N LYS A 41 -29.42 -1.19 23.65
CA LYS A 41 -29.59 -0.35 22.46
C LYS A 41 -28.25 -0.06 21.82
N ILE A 42 -28.28 0.14 20.50
CA ILE A 42 -27.11 0.56 19.74
C ILE A 42 -27.05 2.11 19.70
N ASN A 43 -25.97 2.66 20.23
CA ASN A 43 -25.71 4.09 20.25
C ASN A 43 -24.63 4.42 19.20
N ILE A 44 -25.01 5.20 18.17
CA ILE A 44 -24.13 5.60 17.08
C ILE A 44 -23.70 7.06 17.27
N ARG A 45 -22.39 7.31 17.12
CA ARG A 45 -21.78 8.63 16.99
C ARG A 45 -20.89 8.63 15.77
N LYS A 46 -21.10 9.58 14.86
CA LYS A 46 -20.33 9.67 13.62
C LYS A 46 -20.24 11.12 13.15
N HIS A 47 -19.11 11.47 12.54
CA HIS A 47 -18.83 12.83 12.09
C HIS A 47 -17.98 12.82 10.82
N VAL A 48 -18.21 13.82 9.97
CA VAL A 48 -17.35 14.12 8.81
C VAL A 48 -15.98 14.61 9.27
N GLY A 49 -14.92 14.21 8.53
CA GLY A 49 -13.53 14.50 8.86
C GLY A 49 -12.86 13.41 9.69
N GLY A 50 -11.62 13.69 10.14
CA GLY A 50 -10.80 12.73 10.86
C GLY A 50 -11.31 12.34 12.25
N ILE A 51 -10.60 11.41 12.86
CA ILE A 51 -10.97 10.85 14.17
C ILE A 51 -11.03 11.91 15.27
N GLU A 52 -10.23 12.98 15.17
CA GLU A 52 -10.25 14.10 16.10
C GLU A 52 -11.63 14.79 16.17
N ASN A 53 -12.31 14.93 15.03
CA ASN A 53 -13.65 15.49 14.98
C ASN A 53 -14.65 14.61 15.73
N LEU A 54 -14.53 13.28 15.59
CA LEU A 54 -15.35 12.35 16.35
C LEU A 54 -15.06 12.41 17.86
N GLU A 55 -13.79 12.50 18.26
CA GLU A 55 -13.42 12.67 19.68
C GLU A 55 -14.02 13.94 20.28
N ASN A 56 -13.93 15.06 19.56
CA ASN A 56 -14.53 16.33 19.98
C ASN A 56 -16.05 16.21 20.11
N LEU A 57 -16.72 15.51 19.19
CA LEU A 57 -18.16 15.27 19.25
C LEU A 57 -18.59 14.50 20.50
N ILE A 58 -17.81 13.47 20.89
CA ILE A 58 -18.13 12.59 22.03
C ILE A 58 -17.49 13.04 23.34
N ALA A 59 -16.77 14.18 23.34
CA ALA A 59 -16.12 14.71 24.52
C ALA A 59 -17.16 15.04 25.61
N GLY A 60 -16.97 14.46 26.80
CA GLY A 60 -17.89 14.65 27.93
C GLY A 60 -19.13 13.75 27.94
N GLU A 61 -19.37 12.95 26.91
CA GLU A 61 -20.42 11.92 26.96
C GLU A 61 -19.97 10.69 27.76
N ASN A 62 -20.85 10.16 28.59
CA ASN A 62 -20.61 8.88 29.28
C ASN A 62 -20.97 7.71 28.37
N LEU A 63 -20.05 7.34 27.51
CA LEU A 63 -20.19 6.23 26.54
C LEU A 63 -19.41 5.01 27.02
N TYR A 64 -19.92 4.32 28.05
CA TYR A 64 -19.32 3.10 28.56
C TYR A 64 -20.01 1.87 27.96
N SER A 65 -19.26 1.00 27.32
CA SER A 65 -19.77 -0.22 26.69
C SER A 65 -18.71 -1.31 26.69
N HIS A 66 -19.16 -2.55 26.72
CA HIS A 66 -18.31 -3.74 26.59
C HIS A 66 -18.20 -4.25 25.15
N THR A 67 -19.10 -3.83 24.27
CA THR A 67 -19.14 -4.29 22.87
C THR A 67 -19.40 -3.10 21.94
N GLY A 68 -18.62 -3.02 20.88
CA GLY A 68 -18.79 -1.98 19.88
C GLY A 68 -17.99 -2.22 18.62
N ILE A 69 -18.31 -1.40 17.61
CA ILE A 69 -17.63 -1.35 16.31
C ILE A 69 -17.33 0.10 15.94
N GLY A 70 -16.29 0.31 15.17
CA GLY A 70 -15.91 1.64 14.70
C GLY A 70 -15.27 1.60 13.32
N HIS A 71 -15.28 2.76 12.69
CA HIS A 71 -14.88 2.91 11.29
C HIS A 71 -14.24 4.27 11.01
N THR A 72 -13.22 4.29 10.15
CA THR A 72 -12.73 5.47 9.46
C THR A 72 -12.96 5.28 7.97
N ARG A 73 -13.63 6.26 7.32
CA ARG A 73 -14.12 6.14 5.95
C ARG A 73 -13.20 6.85 4.97
N TRP A 74 -12.98 6.17 3.85
CA TRP A 74 -12.58 6.74 2.57
C TRP A 74 -13.79 6.65 1.63
N ALA A 75 -14.30 7.78 1.18
CA ALA A 75 -15.55 7.84 0.42
C ALA A 75 -15.40 7.25 -0.98
N THR A 76 -16.23 6.25 -1.30
CA THR A 76 -16.40 5.65 -2.64
C THR A 76 -17.79 5.96 -3.20
N HIS A 77 -18.85 5.74 -2.41
CA HIS A 77 -20.25 6.00 -2.75
C HIS A 77 -20.86 7.00 -1.76
N GLY A 78 -21.41 8.07 -2.26
CA GLY A 78 -21.94 9.19 -1.48
C GLY A 78 -20.85 10.12 -0.93
N ALA A 79 -21.08 11.43 -1.00
CA ALA A 79 -20.15 12.47 -0.55
C ALA A 79 -19.81 12.33 0.95
N PRO A 80 -18.61 12.77 1.41
CA PRO A 80 -18.31 12.85 2.84
C PRO A 80 -19.36 13.70 3.58
N SER A 81 -20.09 13.08 4.50
CA SER A 81 -21.10 13.72 5.36
C SER A 81 -21.38 12.84 6.58
N ASP A 82 -21.99 13.40 7.62
CA ASP A 82 -22.36 12.64 8.82
C ASP A 82 -23.35 11.51 8.49
N ILE A 83 -24.24 11.71 7.53
CA ILE A 83 -25.22 10.69 7.12
C ILE A 83 -24.53 9.51 6.43
N ASN A 84 -23.60 9.81 5.53
CA ASN A 84 -22.87 8.81 4.75
C ASN A 84 -21.70 8.17 5.52
N ALA A 85 -21.37 8.68 6.72
CA ALA A 85 -20.38 8.06 7.60
C ALA A 85 -20.88 6.72 8.17
N HIS A 86 -19.96 5.78 8.40
CA HIS A 86 -20.25 4.55 9.15
C HIS A 86 -20.17 4.81 10.66
N PRO A 87 -20.84 3.98 11.50
CA PRO A 87 -21.66 2.81 11.17
C PRO A 87 -23.03 3.12 10.56
N HIS A 88 -23.59 2.15 9.82
CA HIS A 88 -24.98 2.16 9.37
C HIS A 88 -25.83 1.22 10.21
N ALA A 89 -27.09 1.59 10.47
CA ALA A 89 -28.03 0.78 11.24
C ALA A 89 -29.17 0.27 10.38
N SER A 90 -29.77 -0.87 10.80
CA SER A 90 -31.07 -1.33 10.31
C SER A 90 -32.16 -0.33 10.61
N GLU A 91 -33.29 -0.41 9.93
CA GLU A 91 -34.41 0.54 10.09
C GLU A 91 -34.93 0.61 11.52
N ASP A 92 -34.99 -0.52 12.21
CA ASP A 92 -35.40 -0.64 13.63
C ASP A 92 -34.28 -0.27 14.63
N GLY A 93 -33.05 0.01 14.14
CA GLY A 93 -31.90 0.37 14.96
C GLY A 93 -31.33 -0.78 15.82
N ARG A 94 -31.75 -2.02 15.59
CA ARG A 94 -31.32 -3.18 16.38
C ARG A 94 -30.03 -3.85 15.87
N VAL A 95 -29.65 -3.59 14.62
CA VAL A 95 -28.41 -4.04 14.01
C VAL A 95 -27.60 -2.82 13.58
N ALA A 96 -26.28 -2.83 13.80
CA ALA A 96 -25.37 -1.88 13.20
C ALA A 96 -24.20 -2.59 12.55
N ILE A 97 -23.72 -2.01 11.43
CA ILE A 97 -22.59 -2.55 10.68
C ILE A 97 -21.55 -1.48 10.36
N VAL A 98 -20.33 -1.94 10.19
CA VAL A 98 -19.26 -1.22 9.48
C VAL A 98 -18.81 -2.06 8.28
N HIS A 99 -18.42 -1.40 7.21
CA HIS A 99 -18.12 -2.06 5.94
C HIS A 99 -16.94 -1.39 5.23
N ASN A 100 -16.00 -2.20 4.77
CA ASN A 100 -14.95 -1.86 3.81
C ASN A 100 -15.23 -2.61 2.50
N GLY A 101 -15.14 -1.95 1.38
CA GLY A 101 -15.37 -2.57 0.07
C GLY A 101 -16.48 -1.90 -0.72
N ILE A 102 -17.04 -2.65 -1.69
CA ILE A 102 -18.15 -2.22 -2.53
C ILE A 102 -19.12 -3.39 -2.69
N ILE A 103 -20.42 -3.14 -2.45
CA ILE A 103 -21.50 -4.06 -2.76
C ILE A 103 -22.00 -3.74 -4.17
N GLU A 104 -21.51 -4.47 -5.16
CA GLU A 104 -21.77 -4.19 -6.59
C GLU A 104 -23.24 -4.24 -6.96
N ASN A 105 -24.02 -5.13 -6.34
CA ASN A 105 -25.45 -5.26 -6.60
C ASN A 105 -26.33 -4.46 -5.61
N TYR A 106 -25.78 -3.40 -4.99
CA TYR A 106 -26.52 -2.64 -3.97
C TYR A 106 -27.79 -1.97 -4.52
N VAL A 107 -27.81 -1.56 -5.78
CA VAL A 107 -28.99 -0.95 -6.42
C VAL A 107 -30.14 -1.95 -6.48
N GLU A 108 -29.90 -3.17 -6.95
CA GLU A 108 -30.89 -4.25 -7.02
C GLU A 108 -31.44 -4.56 -5.62
N LEU A 109 -30.54 -4.71 -4.63
CA LEU A 109 -30.94 -5.01 -3.25
C LEU A 109 -31.72 -3.85 -2.62
N LYS A 110 -31.33 -2.61 -2.88
CA LYS A 110 -32.02 -1.41 -2.39
C LYS A 110 -33.44 -1.30 -2.94
N GLU A 111 -33.61 -1.51 -4.24
CA GLU A 111 -34.93 -1.50 -4.90
C GLU A 111 -35.84 -2.59 -4.32
N GLU A 112 -35.32 -3.78 -4.08
CA GLU A 112 -36.06 -4.88 -3.45
C GLU A 112 -36.49 -4.53 -2.02
N LEU A 113 -35.57 -4.03 -1.19
CA LEU A 113 -35.84 -3.65 0.20
C LEU A 113 -36.89 -2.54 0.30
N ILE A 114 -36.86 -1.57 -0.61
CA ILE A 114 -37.87 -0.50 -0.67
C ILE A 114 -39.22 -1.07 -1.11
N SER A 115 -39.24 -1.78 -2.23
CA SER A 115 -40.51 -2.17 -2.88
C SER A 115 -41.26 -3.29 -2.15
N HIS A 116 -40.53 -4.28 -1.59
CA HIS A 116 -41.14 -5.44 -0.95
C HIS A 116 -41.27 -5.33 0.58
N TYR A 117 -40.36 -4.57 1.21
CA TYR A 117 -40.29 -4.50 2.67
C TYR A 117 -40.55 -3.08 3.23
N GLY A 118 -40.67 -2.07 2.35
CA GLY A 118 -40.96 -0.68 2.74
C GLY A 118 -39.82 0.01 3.51
N VAL A 119 -38.56 -0.44 3.33
CA VAL A 119 -37.38 0.08 4.03
C VAL A 119 -37.06 1.49 3.57
N HIS A 120 -36.73 2.40 4.50
CA HIS A 120 -36.33 3.78 4.23
C HIS A 120 -34.82 3.93 4.39
N PHE A 121 -34.16 4.32 3.29
CA PHE A 121 -32.73 4.59 3.28
C PHE A 121 -32.43 6.03 3.66
N LYS A 122 -31.41 6.23 4.49
CA LYS A 122 -30.97 7.56 4.95
C LYS A 122 -29.75 8.04 4.20
N SER A 123 -28.87 7.11 3.80
CA SER A 123 -27.60 7.44 3.15
C SER A 123 -27.60 7.13 1.66
N GLU A 124 -26.58 7.63 0.99
CA GLU A 124 -26.30 7.37 -0.44
C GLU A 124 -25.30 6.23 -0.63
N THR A 125 -24.92 5.55 0.49
CA THR A 125 -23.88 4.51 0.45
C THR A 125 -24.47 3.16 0.02
N ASP A 126 -23.64 2.34 -0.59
CA ASP A 126 -23.89 0.93 -0.84
C ASP A 126 -23.96 0.10 0.46
N SER A 127 -23.31 0.58 1.50
CA SER A 127 -23.17 -0.10 2.79
C SER A 127 -24.47 -0.19 3.60
N GLU A 128 -25.34 0.81 3.52
CA GLU A 128 -26.60 0.83 4.27
C GLU A 128 -27.51 -0.34 3.89
N VAL A 129 -27.44 -0.81 2.64
CA VAL A 129 -28.16 -2.00 2.16
C VAL A 129 -27.87 -3.22 3.05
N VAL A 130 -26.62 -3.38 3.47
CA VAL A 130 -26.18 -4.51 4.30
C VAL A 130 -26.83 -4.48 5.69
N ALA A 131 -26.88 -3.30 6.31
CA ALA A 131 -27.51 -3.15 7.63
C ALA A 131 -29.00 -3.52 7.57
N HIS A 132 -29.70 -3.06 6.54
CA HIS A 132 -31.12 -3.37 6.36
C HIS A 132 -31.34 -4.84 6.02
N LEU A 133 -30.50 -5.44 5.19
CA LEU A 133 -30.59 -6.86 4.81
C LEU A 133 -30.38 -7.77 6.02
N ILE A 134 -29.37 -7.52 6.84
CA ILE A 134 -29.14 -8.26 8.08
C ILE A 134 -30.30 -8.04 9.06
N GLY A 135 -30.77 -6.79 9.25
CA GLY A 135 -31.92 -6.48 10.11
C GLY A 135 -33.21 -7.17 9.67
N LEU A 136 -33.41 -7.36 8.36
CA LEU A 136 -34.53 -8.15 7.85
C LEU A 136 -34.38 -9.62 8.22
N TYR A 137 -33.20 -10.21 7.99
CA TYR A 137 -32.96 -11.61 8.31
C TYR A 137 -32.91 -11.89 9.83
N MET A 138 -32.61 -10.91 10.68
CA MET A 138 -32.76 -11.07 12.14
C MET A 138 -34.18 -11.42 12.57
N LYS A 139 -35.20 -10.98 11.84
CA LYS A 139 -36.60 -11.33 12.13
C LYS A 139 -36.93 -12.79 11.82
N GLU A 140 -36.09 -13.45 11.03
CA GLU A 140 -36.27 -14.83 10.54
C GLU A 140 -35.14 -15.76 11.03
N SER A 141 -34.31 -15.30 11.95
CA SER A 141 -33.13 -16.03 12.42
C SER A 141 -33.06 -15.98 13.93
N ASP A 142 -32.49 -17.02 14.54
CA ASP A 142 -32.39 -17.16 16.02
C ASP A 142 -31.16 -16.39 16.55
N CYS A 143 -30.20 -16.02 15.70
CA CYS A 143 -28.96 -15.37 16.10
C CYS A 143 -28.38 -14.49 14.97
N LEU A 144 -27.45 -13.59 15.35
CA LEU A 144 -26.82 -12.65 14.42
C LEU A 144 -26.03 -13.36 13.32
N GLU A 145 -25.30 -14.45 13.63
CA GLU A 145 -24.52 -15.19 12.65
C GLU A 145 -25.38 -15.82 11.55
N ASP A 146 -26.59 -16.25 11.84
CA ASP A 146 -27.53 -16.78 10.85
C ASP A 146 -28.03 -15.69 9.91
N ALA A 147 -28.34 -14.51 10.43
CA ALA A 147 -28.77 -13.37 9.65
C ALA A 147 -27.65 -12.86 8.71
N VAL A 148 -26.42 -12.76 9.24
CA VAL A 148 -25.25 -12.37 8.46
C VAL A 148 -24.95 -13.39 7.36
N TYR A 149 -25.02 -14.68 7.67
CA TYR A 149 -24.81 -15.74 6.68
C TYR A 149 -25.81 -15.67 5.52
N LYS A 150 -27.10 -15.46 5.81
CA LYS A 150 -28.13 -15.28 4.78
C LYS A 150 -27.85 -14.05 3.91
N ALA A 151 -27.38 -12.95 4.54
CA ALA A 151 -27.02 -11.73 3.83
C ALA A 151 -25.83 -11.94 2.87
N MET A 152 -24.79 -12.70 3.30
CA MET A 152 -23.64 -13.05 2.44
C MET A 152 -24.07 -13.67 1.11
N GLY A 153 -25.03 -14.59 1.15
CA GLY A 153 -25.54 -15.27 -0.05
C GLY A 153 -26.24 -14.35 -1.08
N ARG A 154 -26.54 -13.11 -0.67
CA ARG A 154 -27.23 -12.12 -1.53
C ARG A 154 -26.29 -11.06 -2.09
N MET A 155 -25.15 -10.83 -1.45
CA MET A 155 -24.23 -9.76 -1.79
C MET A 155 -23.23 -10.19 -2.86
N ARG A 156 -22.96 -9.31 -3.83
CA ARG A 156 -21.87 -9.43 -4.82
C ARG A 156 -20.88 -8.30 -4.62
N GLY A 157 -19.59 -8.58 -4.86
CA GLY A 157 -18.50 -7.62 -4.76
C GLY A 157 -17.47 -7.98 -3.67
N ALA A 158 -16.58 -7.05 -3.39
CA ALA A 158 -15.54 -7.18 -2.37
C ALA A 158 -15.99 -6.48 -1.07
N TYR A 159 -15.91 -7.20 0.07
CA TYR A 159 -16.35 -6.64 1.36
C TYR A 159 -15.61 -7.23 2.56
N ALA A 160 -15.43 -6.40 3.59
CA ALA A 160 -15.23 -6.81 4.97
C ALA A 160 -16.28 -6.11 5.82
N ILE A 161 -17.14 -6.87 6.47
CA ILE A 161 -18.27 -6.38 7.26
C ILE A 161 -18.12 -6.85 8.68
N VAL A 162 -18.39 -5.96 9.64
CA VAL A 162 -18.53 -6.32 11.06
C VAL A 162 -19.89 -5.83 11.54
N ALA A 163 -20.66 -6.73 12.12
CA ALA A 163 -22.00 -6.48 12.63
C ALA A 163 -22.10 -6.67 14.14
N ILE A 164 -22.93 -5.86 14.79
CA ILE A 164 -23.40 -6.02 16.17
C ILE A 164 -24.93 -5.97 16.20
N SER A 165 -25.53 -6.64 17.19
CA SER A 165 -26.97 -6.63 17.38
C SER A 165 -27.34 -6.37 18.85
N ALA A 166 -28.40 -5.57 19.05
CA ALA A 166 -29.01 -5.38 20.38
C ALA A 166 -29.67 -6.65 20.92
N ASP A 167 -30.01 -7.60 20.04
CA ASP A 167 -30.65 -8.88 20.40
C ASP A 167 -29.62 -9.95 20.76
N ASP A 168 -28.35 -9.76 20.45
CA ASP A 168 -27.27 -10.71 20.66
C ASP A 168 -26.05 -9.98 21.26
N PRO A 169 -26.16 -9.52 22.52
CA PRO A 169 -25.11 -8.72 23.16
C PRO A 169 -23.82 -9.52 23.33
N ASP A 170 -22.71 -8.82 23.54
CA ASP A 170 -21.36 -9.39 23.72
C ASP A 170 -20.84 -10.20 22.52
N LYS A 171 -21.44 -10.01 21.34
CA LYS A 171 -21.06 -10.71 20.12
C LYS A 171 -20.76 -9.74 18.98
N LEU A 172 -19.68 -10.02 18.25
CA LEU A 172 -19.40 -9.47 16.94
C LEU A 172 -19.50 -10.59 15.91
N VAL A 173 -20.13 -10.33 14.78
CA VAL A 173 -20.07 -11.24 13.63
C VAL A 173 -19.42 -10.51 12.49
N ALA A 174 -18.37 -11.10 11.95
CA ALA A 174 -17.57 -10.51 10.88
C ALA A 174 -17.50 -11.45 9.68
N VAL A 175 -17.52 -10.91 8.49
CA VAL A 175 -17.40 -11.64 7.21
C VAL A 175 -16.47 -10.94 6.27
N ARG A 176 -15.79 -11.72 5.44
CA ARG A 176 -14.81 -11.21 4.50
C ARG A 176 -14.92 -11.83 3.12
N LYS A 177 -14.80 -10.98 2.10
CA LYS A 177 -14.54 -11.36 0.71
C LYS A 177 -13.68 -10.27 0.06
N ASP A 178 -12.44 -10.60 -0.31
CA ASP A 178 -11.46 -9.75 -1.01
C ASP A 178 -11.00 -8.46 -0.28
N ALA A 179 -11.64 -8.08 0.84
CA ALA A 179 -11.20 -6.98 1.69
C ALA A 179 -10.51 -7.51 2.96
N PRO A 180 -9.41 -6.88 3.48
CA PRO A 180 -8.66 -7.43 4.61
C PRO A 180 -9.43 -7.40 5.92
N LEU A 181 -9.32 -8.50 6.70
CA LEU A 181 -9.88 -8.62 8.04
C LEU A 181 -9.08 -9.62 8.89
N ILE A 182 -8.88 -9.30 10.16
CA ILE A 182 -8.20 -10.14 11.16
C ILE A 182 -9.00 -10.19 12.45
N ALA A 183 -8.84 -11.27 13.21
CA ALA A 183 -9.38 -11.39 14.56
C ALA A 183 -8.25 -11.47 15.59
N GLY A 184 -8.24 -10.57 16.57
CA GLY A 184 -7.26 -10.52 17.65
C GLY A 184 -7.71 -11.36 18.85
N LEU A 185 -6.79 -12.12 19.43
CA LEU A 185 -7.03 -13.07 20.52
C LEU A 185 -6.51 -12.52 21.84
N GLY A 186 -7.40 -12.15 22.75
CA GLY A 186 -7.05 -11.68 24.09
C GLY A 186 -7.57 -12.60 25.19
N LYS A 187 -7.33 -12.22 26.45
CA LYS A 187 -7.80 -12.96 27.63
C LYS A 187 -9.05 -12.29 28.20
N GLY A 188 -10.23 -12.84 27.91
CA GLY A 188 -11.52 -12.29 28.30
C GLY A 188 -11.89 -11.02 27.51
N SER A 189 -11.29 -10.86 26.36
CA SER A 189 -11.59 -9.81 25.38
C SER A 189 -11.03 -10.20 24.01
N ASN A 190 -11.78 -9.97 22.95
CA ASN A 190 -11.37 -10.27 21.60
C ASN A 190 -11.70 -9.12 20.65
N PHE A 191 -11.05 -9.10 19.50
CA PHE A 191 -11.00 -7.97 18.60
C PHE A 191 -11.24 -8.40 17.15
N ILE A 192 -11.74 -7.47 16.35
CA ILE A 192 -11.73 -7.53 14.89
C ILE A 192 -11.07 -6.25 14.40
N ALA A 193 -10.22 -6.34 13.39
CA ALA A 193 -9.69 -5.16 12.71
C ALA A 193 -9.42 -5.43 11.24
N SER A 194 -9.37 -4.35 10.46
CA SER A 194 -8.98 -4.42 9.05
C SER A 194 -7.45 -4.42 8.85
N ASP A 195 -6.67 -4.12 9.90
CA ASP A 195 -5.20 -4.18 9.86
C ASP A 195 -4.59 -4.37 11.24
N ILE A 196 -3.41 -4.97 11.26
CA ILE A 196 -2.65 -5.33 12.48
C ILE A 196 -2.32 -4.14 13.38
N PRO A 197 -1.89 -2.95 12.88
CA PRO A 197 -1.53 -1.81 13.73
C PRO A 197 -2.61 -1.39 14.74
N ALA A 198 -3.89 -1.59 14.41
CA ALA A 198 -5.00 -1.28 15.31
C ALA A 198 -4.98 -2.09 16.61
N LEU A 199 -4.41 -3.30 16.58
CA LEU A 199 -4.51 -4.28 17.66
C LEU A 199 -3.20 -4.46 18.45
N LEU A 200 -2.05 -4.03 17.92
CA LEU A 200 -0.71 -4.31 18.45
C LEU A 200 -0.51 -3.93 19.91
N LYS A 201 -1.18 -2.87 20.38
CA LYS A 201 -1.13 -2.43 21.78
C LYS A 201 -1.81 -3.42 22.74
N TYR A 202 -2.79 -4.18 22.24
CA TYR A 202 -3.67 -5.04 23.04
C TYR A 202 -3.33 -6.52 22.90
N VAL A 203 -3.05 -6.97 21.66
CA VAL A 203 -2.80 -8.39 21.35
C VAL A 203 -1.75 -8.55 20.27
N LYS A 204 -0.96 -9.63 20.38
CA LYS A 204 0.03 -10.05 19.38
C LYS A 204 -0.33 -11.39 18.72
N GLU A 205 -1.37 -12.05 19.19
CA GLU A 205 -1.91 -13.29 18.65
C GLU A 205 -3.16 -12.97 17.83
N ILE A 206 -3.17 -13.39 16.56
CA ILE A 206 -4.29 -13.10 15.66
C ILE A 206 -4.64 -14.32 14.81
N TYR A 207 -5.88 -14.36 14.34
CA TYR A 207 -6.27 -15.18 13.20
C TYR A 207 -6.33 -14.32 11.94
N LEU A 208 -5.71 -14.80 10.88
CA LEU A 208 -5.87 -14.26 9.53
C LEU A 208 -7.14 -14.87 8.92
N ILE A 209 -8.11 -14.03 8.57
CA ILE A 209 -9.39 -14.47 8.02
C ILE A 209 -9.26 -14.64 6.51
N GLU A 210 -9.80 -15.70 5.94
CA GLU A 210 -9.77 -15.97 4.50
C GLU A 210 -11.07 -15.56 3.80
N ASN A 211 -11.05 -15.56 2.46
CA ASN A 211 -12.22 -15.19 1.67
C ASN A 211 -13.35 -16.20 1.86
N GLY A 212 -14.58 -15.69 1.98
CA GLY A 212 -15.77 -16.51 2.22
C GLY A 212 -15.97 -16.92 3.67
N GLU A 213 -15.03 -16.60 4.58
CA GLU A 213 -15.15 -16.96 6.00
C GLU A 213 -16.00 -15.97 6.77
N MET A 214 -16.72 -16.53 7.74
CA MET A 214 -17.45 -15.82 8.78
C MET A 214 -16.78 -16.07 10.14
N VAL A 215 -16.62 -15.01 10.93
CA VAL A 215 -16.02 -15.06 12.27
C VAL A 215 -17.04 -14.61 13.31
N VAL A 216 -17.26 -15.44 14.31
CA VAL A 216 -18.08 -15.12 15.48
C VAL A 216 -17.15 -14.89 16.66
N VAL A 217 -17.19 -13.68 17.21
CA VAL A 217 -16.31 -13.21 18.28
C VAL A 217 -17.13 -12.89 19.50
N THR A 218 -16.75 -13.51 20.62
CA THR A 218 -17.28 -13.23 21.97
C THR A 218 -16.12 -12.88 22.90
N PRO A 219 -16.33 -12.37 24.13
CA PRO A 219 -15.24 -12.10 25.05
C PRO A 219 -14.32 -13.29 25.30
N ASP A 220 -14.86 -14.51 25.27
CA ASP A 220 -14.15 -15.73 25.65
C ASP A 220 -13.79 -16.64 24.45
N SER A 221 -14.26 -16.34 23.24
CA SER A 221 -14.01 -17.21 22.08
C SER A 221 -14.01 -16.47 20.74
N VAL A 222 -13.21 -17.01 19.81
CA VAL A 222 -13.23 -16.66 18.39
C VAL A 222 -13.45 -17.94 17.60
N LYS A 223 -14.54 -18.00 16.85
CA LYS A 223 -14.91 -19.15 16.01
C LYS A 223 -14.97 -18.72 14.55
N ILE A 224 -14.36 -19.51 13.67
CA ILE A 224 -14.31 -19.27 12.23
C ILE A 224 -15.13 -20.35 11.53
N PHE A 225 -15.88 -19.95 10.53
CA PHE A 225 -16.70 -20.84 9.69
C PHE A 225 -16.41 -20.53 8.22
N ASP A 226 -16.37 -21.57 7.39
CA ASP A 226 -16.28 -21.43 5.95
C ASP A 226 -17.64 -20.99 5.32
N GLU A 227 -17.65 -20.85 4.01
CA GLU A 227 -18.84 -20.49 3.21
C GLU A 227 -20.00 -21.50 3.34
N ASN A 228 -19.73 -22.72 3.82
CA ASN A 228 -20.73 -23.77 4.05
C ASN A 228 -21.11 -23.89 5.52
N ARG A 229 -20.69 -22.95 6.38
CA ARG A 229 -20.85 -22.95 7.84
C ARG A 229 -20.14 -24.10 8.55
N THR A 230 -19.13 -24.69 7.94
CA THR A 230 -18.29 -25.68 8.57
C THR A 230 -17.26 -24.98 9.48
N PRO A 231 -17.12 -25.40 10.75
CA PRO A 231 -16.09 -24.81 11.62
C PRO A 231 -14.68 -25.00 11.05
N VAL A 232 -13.94 -23.92 10.96
CA VAL A 232 -12.55 -23.90 10.48
C VAL A 232 -11.60 -23.85 11.67
N LYS A 233 -10.62 -24.74 11.71
CA LYS A 233 -9.53 -24.68 12.67
C LYS A 233 -8.38 -23.85 12.06
N ARG A 234 -8.04 -22.72 12.68
CA ARG A 234 -7.03 -21.77 12.20
C ARG A 234 -5.80 -21.80 13.12
N GLU A 235 -4.61 -21.72 12.52
CA GLU A 235 -3.38 -21.51 13.28
C GLU A 235 -3.26 -20.06 13.74
N VAL A 236 -2.72 -19.89 14.95
CA VAL A 236 -2.47 -18.56 15.51
C VAL A 236 -1.27 -17.94 14.81
N PHE A 237 -1.47 -16.77 14.25
CA PHE A 237 -0.38 -15.97 13.72
C PHE A 237 0.17 -15.05 14.83
N HIS A 238 1.47 -15.19 15.14
CA HIS A 238 2.16 -14.36 16.12
C HIS A 238 2.79 -13.14 15.44
N VAL A 239 2.31 -11.96 15.80
CA VAL A 239 2.85 -10.70 15.28
C VAL A 239 4.18 -10.39 15.96
N THR A 240 5.24 -10.32 15.18
CA THR A 240 6.62 -10.07 15.66
C THR A 240 7.02 -8.59 15.59
N TRP A 241 6.15 -7.71 15.12
CA TRP A 241 6.44 -6.29 14.98
C TRP A 241 6.39 -5.58 16.34
N ASP A 242 7.24 -4.54 16.48
CA ASP A 242 7.23 -3.70 17.67
C ASP A 242 6.19 -2.58 17.54
N VAL A 243 5.50 -2.28 18.64
CA VAL A 243 4.51 -1.18 18.71
C VAL A 243 5.18 0.16 18.39
N ASP A 244 6.43 0.33 18.85
CA ASP A 244 7.20 1.57 18.69
C ASP A 244 7.54 1.86 17.22
N ALA A 245 7.61 0.84 16.36
CA ALA A 245 7.89 1.02 14.93
C ALA A 245 6.81 1.84 14.17
N ALA A 246 5.61 1.94 14.73
CA ALA A 246 4.51 2.75 14.19
C ALA A 246 4.43 4.17 14.79
N GLU A 247 5.48 4.64 15.50
CA GLU A 247 5.57 6.00 16.05
C GLU A 247 6.52 6.88 15.24
N LYS A 248 6.36 8.21 15.35
CA LYS A 248 7.18 9.18 14.60
C LYS A 248 8.62 9.30 15.11
N GLU A 249 8.95 8.80 16.29
CA GLU A 249 10.30 8.81 16.89
C GLU A 249 10.99 10.19 16.85
N GLY A 250 10.23 11.27 17.03
CA GLY A 250 10.74 12.65 17.02
C GLY A 250 10.80 13.31 15.64
N TYR A 251 10.52 12.60 14.57
CA TYR A 251 10.37 13.21 13.24
C TYR A 251 9.06 14.00 13.13
N GLU A 252 9.08 15.06 12.35
CA GLU A 252 7.88 15.90 12.10
C GLU A 252 6.77 15.12 11.39
N HIS A 253 7.15 14.29 10.39
CA HIS A 253 6.25 13.48 9.58
C HIS A 253 6.75 12.02 9.46
N PHE A 254 5.81 11.09 9.29
CA PHE A 254 6.15 9.68 9.01
C PHE A 254 6.97 9.54 7.74
N MET A 255 6.61 10.27 6.67
CA MET A 255 7.38 10.22 5.42
C MET A 255 8.86 10.55 5.62
N LEU A 256 9.18 11.57 6.42
CA LEU A 256 10.58 11.91 6.69
C LEU A 256 11.29 10.78 7.46
N LYS A 257 10.65 10.23 8.52
CA LYS A 257 11.18 9.07 9.25
C LYS A 257 11.45 7.91 8.29
N GLU A 258 10.49 7.58 7.43
CA GLU A 258 10.57 6.46 6.48
C GLU A 258 11.65 6.67 5.41
N ILE A 259 11.91 7.92 5.00
CA ILE A 259 13.07 8.25 4.15
C ILE A 259 14.39 7.94 4.89
N PHE A 260 14.49 8.28 6.19
CA PHE A 260 15.66 8.00 7.00
C PHE A 260 15.82 6.52 7.38
N GLU A 261 14.75 5.74 7.33
CA GLU A 261 14.77 4.28 7.57
C GLU A 261 15.22 3.46 6.34
N GLN A 262 15.36 4.06 5.16
CA GLN A 262 15.75 3.35 3.94
C GLN A 262 17.07 2.58 4.07
N PRO A 263 18.17 3.13 4.66
CA PRO A 263 19.40 2.37 4.85
C PRO A 263 19.16 1.08 5.64
N LYS A 264 18.41 1.16 6.74
CA LYS A 264 18.06 0.00 7.57
C LYS A 264 17.22 -1.00 6.78
N GLY A 265 16.17 -0.53 6.06
CA GLY A 265 15.31 -1.40 5.26
C GLY A 265 16.08 -2.16 4.17
N ILE A 266 16.96 -1.48 3.44
CA ILE A 266 17.83 -2.11 2.43
C ILE A 266 18.75 -3.16 3.08
N SER A 267 19.40 -2.81 4.20
CA SER A 267 20.28 -3.72 4.94
C SER A 267 19.54 -4.98 5.41
N GLU A 268 18.36 -4.82 6.01
CA GLU A 268 17.52 -5.95 6.46
C GLU A 268 17.09 -6.85 5.29
N THR A 269 16.72 -6.24 4.15
CA THR A 269 16.34 -6.98 2.94
C THR A 269 17.49 -7.83 2.43
N ILE A 270 18.72 -7.31 2.43
CA ILE A 270 19.93 -8.02 1.98
C ILE A 270 20.32 -9.10 3.00
N ASN A 271 20.51 -8.73 4.27
CA ASN A 271 21.12 -9.60 5.28
C ASN A 271 20.27 -10.84 5.57
N ARG A 272 18.94 -10.74 5.48
CA ARG A 272 18.05 -11.88 5.65
C ARG A 272 18.09 -12.87 4.47
N ARG A 273 18.80 -12.52 3.39
CA ARG A 273 18.85 -13.30 2.14
C ARG A 273 20.25 -13.80 1.79
N LEU A 274 21.24 -13.52 2.60
CA LEU A 274 22.59 -14.03 2.41
C LEU A 274 22.89 -15.13 3.44
N ASP A 275 23.43 -16.25 2.96
CA ASP A 275 23.97 -17.30 3.82
C ASP A 275 25.36 -16.92 4.36
N GLU A 276 25.96 -17.77 5.18
CA GLU A 276 27.30 -17.57 5.78
C GLU A 276 28.42 -17.45 4.72
N LYS A 277 28.18 -17.87 3.49
CA LYS A 277 29.12 -17.79 2.36
C LYS A 277 28.86 -16.57 1.48
N GLY A 278 27.86 -15.74 1.84
CA GLY A 278 27.44 -14.58 1.06
C GLY A 278 26.65 -14.94 -0.21
N MET A 279 26.07 -16.15 -0.27
CA MET A 279 25.22 -16.58 -1.37
C MET A 279 23.74 -16.24 -1.06
N ILE A 280 23.01 -15.82 -2.09
CA ILE A 280 21.57 -15.55 -1.93
C ILE A 280 20.85 -16.85 -1.62
N LYS A 281 20.16 -16.84 -0.47
CA LYS A 281 19.24 -17.88 -0.05
C LYS A 281 17.84 -17.27 0.03
N LEU A 282 16.97 -17.70 -0.86
CA LEU A 282 15.61 -17.19 -0.96
C LEU A 282 14.65 -18.12 -0.21
N ASP A 283 14.55 -17.96 1.13
CA ASP A 283 13.55 -18.68 1.92
C ASP A 283 12.13 -18.31 1.45
N GLY A 284 11.28 -19.32 1.20
CA GLY A 284 9.92 -19.12 0.66
C GLY A 284 9.86 -18.99 -0.87
N ILE A 285 10.96 -19.22 -1.57
CA ILE A 285 11.02 -19.30 -3.04
C ILE A 285 11.62 -20.65 -3.43
N SER A 286 10.84 -21.42 -4.17
CA SER A 286 11.18 -22.79 -4.58
C SER A 286 11.54 -22.91 -6.05
N LEU A 287 11.94 -21.79 -6.70
CA LEU A 287 12.33 -21.77 -8.11
C LEU A 287 13.63 -22.52 -8.35
N THR A 288 13.54 -23.63 -9.04
CA THR A 288 14.69 -24.45 -9.42
C THR A 288 15.35 -23.92 -10.70
N ARG A 289 16.62 -24.32 -10.92
CA ARG A 289 17.32 -24.04 -12.18
C ARG A 289 16.56 -24.55 -13.41
N GLU A 290 15.90 -25.70 -13.30
CA GLU A 290 15.12 -26.30 -14.39
C GLU A 290 13.92 -25.40 -14.72
N GLU A 291 13.16 -24.96 -13.72
CA GLU A 291 12.02 -24.04 -13.91
C GLU A 291 12.47 -22.71 -14.48
N LEU A 292 13.56 -22.12 -13.93
CA LEU A 292 14.10 -20.86 -14.44
C LEU A 292 14.53 -20.96 -15.92
N ASN A 293 15.02 -22.12 -16.37
CA ASN A 293 15.38 -22.34 -17.77
C ASN A 293 14.15 -22.60 -18.67
N ARG A 294 13.03 -23.04 -18.10
CA ARG A 294 11.78 -23.25 -18.84
C ARG A 294 11.04 -21.94 -19.12
N PHE A 295 11.15 -20.93 -18.24
CA PHE A 295 10.45 -19.68 -18.46
C PHE A 295 10.89 -18.99 -19.74
N SER A 296 9.93 -18.75 -20.63
CA SER A 296 10.11 -18.03 -21.88
C SER A 296 10.05 -16.51 -21.68
N LYS A 297 9.35 -16.06 -20.64
CA LYS A 297 9.17 -14.65 -20.28
C LYS A 297 8.78 -14.47 -18.82
N ILE A 298 8.94 -13.24 -18.36
CA ILE A 298 8.49 -12.78 -17.04
C ILE A 298 7.53 -11.61 -17.22
N TYR A 299 6.40 -11.62 -16.52
CA TYR A 299 5.58 -10.44 -16.31
C TYR A 299 5.84 -9.88 -14.92
N ILE A 300 6.10 -8.57 -14.81
CA ILE A 300 6.09 -7.85 -13.54
C ILE A 300 4.87 -6.94 -13.55
N VAL A 301 3.94 -7.15 -12.61
CA VAL A 301 2.66 -6.44 -12.61
C VAL A 301 2.42 -5.78 -11.27
N ALA A 302 2.11 -4.49 -11.29
CA ALA A 302 1.95 -3.67 -10.09
C ALA A 302 1.20 -2.37 -10.38
N CYS A 303 0.96 -1.56 -9.33
CA CYS A 303 0.40 -0.22 -9.39
C CYS A 303 1.36 0.82 -8.83
N GLY A 304 1.33 2.04 -9.37
CA GLY A 304 2.01 3.22 -8.82
C GLY A 304 3.51 3.02 -8.58
N THR A 305 3.98 3.34 -7.38
CA THR A 305 5.38 3.20 -6.96
C THR A 305 5.93 1.78 -7.18
N ALA A 306 5.13 0.74 -6.90
CA ALA A 306 5.54 -0.63 -7.13
C ALA A 306 5.70 -0.98 -8.63
N TYR A 307 4.90 -0.38 -9.51
CA TYR A 307 5.09 -0.47 -10.96
C TYR A 307 6.43 0.15 -11.39
N HIS A 308 6.82 1.30 -10.80
CA HIS A 308 8.13 1.92 -11.08
C HIS A 308 9.30 1.04 -10.58
N ALA A 309 9.13 0.32 -9.47
CA ALA A 309 10.11 -0.68 -9.05
C ALA A 309 10.23 -1.83 -10.07
N GLY A 310 9.10 -2.23 -10.66
CA GLY A 310 9.06 -3.20 -11.74
C GLY A 310 9.84 -2.77 -12.99
N LEU A 311 9.80 -1.47 -13.35
CA LEU A 311 10.57 -0.93 -14.49
C LEU A 311 12.09 -1.09 -14.30
N VAL A 312 12.58 -0.84 -13.08
CA VAL A 312 13.99 -1.12 -12.73
C VAL A 312 14.25 -2.62 -12.75
N GLY A 313 13.34 -3.40 -12.13
CA GLY A 313 13.41 -4.86 -12.11
C GLY A 313 13.53 -5.49 -13.49
N LYS A 314 12.76 -5.00 -14.47
CA LYS A 314 12.87 -5.40 -15.88
C LYS A 314 14.31 -5.28 -16.37
N THR A 315 14.90 -4.09 -16.24
CA THR A 315 16.26 -3.84 -16.74
C THR A 315 17.28 -4.77 -16.08
N ILE A 316 17.16 -5.00 -14.78
CA ILE A 316 18.09 -5.83 -14.00
C ILE A 316 17.94 -7.31 -14.35
N ILE A 317 16.71 -7.83 -14.37
CA ILE A 317 16.46 -9.24 -14.66
C ILE A 317 16.85 -9.56 -16.12
N GLU A 318 16.46 -8.73 -17.08
CA GLU A 318 16.86 -8.92 -18.48
C GLU A 318 18.38 -8.87 -18.65
N LYS A 319 19.07 -7.97 -17.92
CA LYS A 319 20.53 -7.86 -17.99
C LYS A 319 21.24 -9.07 -17.39
N PHE A 320 20.77 -9.61 -16.26
CA PHE A 320 21.46 -10.67 -15.53
C PHE A 320 20.96 -12.06 -15.91
N ALA A 321 19.65 -12.28 -15.92
CA ALA A 321 19.06 -13.58 -16.15
C ALA A 321 18.80 -13.89 -17.63
N LYS A 322 18.85 -12.89 -18.53
CA LYS A 322 18.59 -13.06 -19.96
C LYS A 322 17.22 -13.70 -20.27
N ILE A 323 16.22 -13.33 -19.51
CA ILE A 323 14.81 -13.68 -19.75
C ILE A 323 14.08 -12.41 -20.13
N PRO A 324 13.28 -12.36 -21.21
CA PRO A 324 12.46 -11.20 -21.55
C PRO A 324 11.49 -10.84 -20.43
N VAL A 325 11.41 -9.58 -20.09
CA VAL A 325 10.51 -9.08 -19.03
C VAL A 325 9.56 -8.04 -19.60
N GLU A 326 8.27 -8.21 -19.36
CA GLU A 326 7.23 -7.22 -19.62
C GLU A 326 6.73 -6.66 -18.29
N VAL A 327 6.64 -5.33 -18.20
CA VAL A 327 6.11 -4.65 -17.01
C VAL A 327 4.77 -4.04 -17.37
N ASP A 328 3.75 -4.33 -16.57
CA ASP A 328 2.39 -3.87 -16.86
C ASP A 328 1.71 -3.26 -15.63
N VAL A 329 0.76 -2.37 -15.89
CA VAL A 329 -0.10 -1.79 -14.86
C VAL A 329 -1.18 -2.80 -14.51
N ALA A 330 -1.36 -3.08 -13.23
CA ALA A 330 -2.24 -4.16 -12.79
C ALA A 330 -3.71 -3.95 -13.18
N SER A 331 -4.21 -2.70 -13.17
CA SER A 331 -5.58 -2.38 -13.59
C SER A 331 -5.88 -2.74 -15.04
N GLU A 332 -4.85 -2.73 -15.93
CA GLU A 332 -5.02 -2.99 -17.35
C GLU A 332 -4.70 -4.44 -17.74
N PHE A 333 -3.80 -5.09 -16.98
CA PHE A 333 -3.25 -6.41 -17.29
C PHE A 333 -4.33 -7.44 -17.61
N ARG A 334 -5.34 -7.59 -16.75
CA ARG A 334 -6.37 -8.64 -16.90
C ARG A 334 -7.32 -8.41 -18.08
N TYR A 335 -7.56 -7.14 -18.45
CA TYR A 335 -8.54 -6.80 -19.47
C TYR A 335 -8.00 -6.92 -20.90
N ARG A 336 -6.69 -6.90 -21.09
CA ARG A 336 -6.07 -7.05 -22.41
C ARG A 336 -5.86 -8.50 -22.85
N ASP A 337 -6.39 -9.49 -22.10
CA ASP A 337 -6.18 -10.92 -22.37
C ASP A 337 -4.69 -11.28 -22.54
N PRO A 338 -3.88 -11.16 -21.46
CA PRO A 338 -2.42 -11.27 -21.55
C PRO A 338 -1.99 -12.65 -22.05
N LEU A 339 -0.90 -12.67 -22.81
CA LEU A 339 -0.30 -13.90 -23.32
C LEU A 339 0.50 -14.59 -22.20
N VAL A 340 -0.19 -15.34 -21.37
CA VAL A 340 0.35 -16.05 -20.20
C VAL A 340 0.10 -17.55 -20.39
N ASP A 341 1.08 -18.35 -20.00
CA ASP A 341 1.06 -19.83 -20.05
C ASP A 341 1.91 -20.42 -18.90
N GLU A 342 2.06 -21.73 -18.87
CA GLU A 342 2.85 -22.48 -17.88
C GLU A 342 4.38 -22.22 -17.95
N ASN A 343 4.86 -21.57 -19.01
CA ASN A 343 6.25 -21.14 -19.17
C ASN A 343 6.44 -19.66 -18.84
N THR A 344 5.48 -19.06 -18.16
CA THR A 344 5.49 -17.67 -17.73
C THR A 344 5.72 -17.58 -16.22
N LEU A 345 6.71 -16.80 -15.79
CA LEU A 345 6.81 -16.36 -14.39
C LEU A 345 6.09 -15.00 -14.25
N PHE A 346 5.13 -14.94 -13.34
CA PHE A 346 4.43 -13.71 -13.00
C PHE A 346 4.93 -13.20 -11.65
N ILE A 347 5.43 -11.96 -11.62
CA ILE A 347 5.92 -11.29 -10.41
C ILE A 347 4.94 -10.18 -10.04
N ALA A 348 4.22 -10.35 -8.91
CA ALA A 348 3.37 -9.32 -8.34
C ALA A 348 4.16 -8.47 -7.34
N ILE A 349 4.18 -7.15 -7.50
CA ILE A 349 4.81 -6.25 -6.52
C ILE A 349 3.73 -5.42 -5.83
N SER A 350 3.67 -5.48 -4.49
CA SER A 350 2.73 -4.69 -3.68
C SER A 350 3.27 -4.47 -2.27
N GLN A 351 3.32 -3.22 -1.80
CA GLN A 351 3.75 -2.93 -0.43
C GLN A 351 2.79 -3.58 0.59
N SER A 352 1.48 -3.34 0.45
CA SER A 352 0.45 -3.86 1.35
C SER A 352 0.10 -5.33 1.09
N GLY A 353 0.30 -5.80 -0.15
CA GLY A 353 -0.21 -7.09 -0.61
C GLY A 353 -1.75 -7.20 -0.62
N GLU A 354 -2.44 -6.05 -0.56
CA GLU A 354 -3.91 -5.95 -0.54
C GLU A 354 -4.45 -5.07 -1.68
N THR A 355 -3.63 -4.67 -2.64
CA THR A 355 -4.05 -3.88 -3.80
C THR A 355 -4.91 -4.75 -4.69
N LEU A 356 -6.20 -4.39 -4.84
CA LEU A 356 -7.19 -5.26 -5.51
C LEU A 356 -6.84 -5.53 -6.97
N ASP A 357 -6.42 -4.51 -7.73
CA ASP A 357 -5.98 -4.68 -9.12
C ASP A 357 -4.82 -5.67 -9.23
N THR A 358 -3.82 -5.57 -8.33
CA THR A 358 -2.67 -6.49 -8.33
C THR A 358 -3.11 -7.92 -8.02
N LEU A 359 -4.03 -8.09 -7.07
CA LEU A 359 -4.58 -9.38 -6.72
C LEU A 359 -5.41 -9.98 -7.88
N ALA A 360 -6.22 -9.17 -8.54
CA ALA A 360 -7.00 -9.59 -9.70
C ALA A 360 -6.11 -9.99 -10.89
N ALA A 361 -5.04 -9.23 -11.15
CA ALA A 361 -4.04 -9.57 -12.17
C ALA A 361 -3.31 -10.88 -11.87
N LEU A 362 -2.93 -11.09 -10.59
CA LEU A 362 -2.34 -12.34 -10.12
C LEU A 362 -3.25 -13.54 -10.37
N ARG A 363 -4.53 -13.42 -9.98
CA ARG A 363 -5.54 -14.48 -10.18
C ARG A 363 -5.72 -14.82 -11.66
N GLU A 364 -5.74 -13.81 -12.54
CA GLU A 364 -5.83 -14.01 -13.99
C GLU A 364 -4.59 -14.76 -14.53
N ALA A 365 -3.39 -14.37 -14.11
CA ALA A 365 -2.15 -15.05 -14.50
C ALA A 365 -2.13 -16.51 -13.99
N LYS A 366 -2.54 -16.74 -12.74
CA LYS A 366 -2.64 -18.08 -12.14
C LYS A 366 -3.65 -18.96 -12.86
N ARG A 367 -4.80 -18.42 -13.21
CA ARG A 367 -5.84 -19.11 -14.02
C ARG A 367 -5.32 -19.56 -15.39
N LYS A 368 -4.38 -18.81 -15.97
CA LYS A 368 -3.73 -19.13 -17.25
C LYS A 368 -2.50 -20.04 -17.10
N GLY A 369 -2.16 -20.46 -15.89
CA GLY A 369 -1.11 -21.44 -15.60
C GLY A 369 0.27 -20.86 -15.27
N ALA A 370 0.42 -19.54 -15.11
CA ALA A 370 1.69 -18.95 -14.71
C ALA A 370 2.11 -19.38 -13.31
N ARG A 371 3.44 -19.51 -13.10
CA ARG A 371 4.03 -19.54 -11.75
C ARG A 371 4.00 -18.17 -11.13
N ILE A 372 3.47 -18.06 -9.93
CA ILE A 372 3.28 -16.77 -9.25
C ILE A 372 4.34 -16.56 -8.18
N LEU A 373 5.12 -15.48 -8.32
CA LEU A 373 6.02 -14.96 -7.28
C LEU A 373 5.51 -13.59 -6.85
N SER A 374 5.44 -13.34 -5.56
CA SER A 374 5.10 -12.01 -5.05
C SER A 374 6.24 -11.35 -4.29
N VAL A 375 6.36 -10.04 -4.43
CA VAL A 375 7.25 -9.16 -3.65
C VAL A 375 6.38 -8.25 -2.81
N VAL A 376 6.28 -8.54 -1.51
CA VAL A 376 5.36 -7.86 -0.60
C VAL A 376 6.04 -7.51 0.73
N ASN A 377 5.51 -6.51 1.43
CA ASN A 377 6.03 -6.15 2.76
C ASN A 377 5.19 -6.74 3.90
N VAL A 378 3.87 -6.88 3.71
CA VAL A 378 2.97 -7.35 4.75
C VAL A 378 2.88 -8.87 4.73
N VAL A 379 3.33 -9.50 5.82
CA VAL A 379 3.27 -10.94 6.00
C VAL A 379 1.82 -11.39 6.10
N GLY A 380 1.47 -12.47 5.38
CA GLY A 380 0.12 -13.03 5.38
C GLY A 380 -0.92 -12.22 4.61
N SER A 381 -0.50 -11.23 3.82
CA SER A 381 -1.40 -10.47 2.93
C SER A 381 -2.04 -11.36 1.85
N SER A 382 -3.13 -10.88 1.24
CA SER A 382 -3.87 -11.65 0.22
C SER A 382 -2.99 -12.03 -0.96
N VAL A 383 -2.17 -11.11 -1.48
CA VAL A 383 -1.21 -11.39 -2.55
C VAL A 383 -0.21 -12.46 -2.12
N ALA A 384 0.31 -12.39 -0.87
CA ALA A 384 1.24 -13.40 -0.37
C ALA A 384 0.61 -14.80 -0.28
N ARG A 385 -0.61 -14.90 0.23
CA ARG A 385 -1.30 -16.19 0.40
C ARG A 385 -1.69 -16.86 -0.93
N GLU A 386 -1.97 -16.07 -1.96
CA GLU A 386 -2.37 -16.59 -3.27
C GLU A 386 -1.19 -16.88 -4.21
N SER A 387 0.02 -16.49 -3.81
CA SER A 387 1.26 -16.74 -4.57
C SER A 387 1.85 -18.13 -4.29
N ASP A 388 2.56 -18.67 -5.27
CA ASP A 388 3.32 -19.92 -5.11
C ASP A 388 4.62 -19.68 -4.35
N ASP A 389 5.23 -18.50 -4.56
CA ASP A 389 6.46 -18.07 -3.91
C ASP A 389 6.30 -16.64 -3.38
N VAL A 390 6.89 -16.33 -2.21
CA VAL A 390 6.78 -15.02 -1.58
C VAL A 390 8.14 -14.46 -1.20
N PHE A 391 8.44 -13.27 -1.69
CA PHE A 391 9.63 -12.50 -1.33
C PHE A 391 9.22 -11.31 -0.45
N TYR A 392 9.41 -11.42 0.86
CA TYR A 392 9.14 -10.33 1.78
C TYR A 392 10.25 -9.28 1.75
N THR A 393 9.89 -7.99 1.67
CA THR A 393 10.83 -6.87 1.62
C THR A 393 11.44 -6.51 2.98
N TRP A 394 10.77 -6.85 4.07
CA TRP A 394 11.19 -6.56 5.46
C TRP A 394 11.45 -5.07 5.73
N ALA A 395 10.74 -4.17 5.04
CA ALA A 395 10.86 -2.72 5.23
C ALA A 395 10.32 -2.23 6.59
N GLY A 396 9.64 -3.10 7.34
CA GLY A 396 8.86 -2.70 8.51
C GLY A 396 7.56 -1.95 8.12
N PRO A 397 6.77 -1.46 9.08
CA PRO A 397 5.55 -0.72 8.78
C PRO A 397 5.87 0.60 8.07
N GLU A 398 5.11 0.90 7.01
CA GLU A 398 5.16 2.15 6.27
C GLU A 398 3.79 2.82 6.35
N ILE A 399 3.73 3.98 7.02
CA ILE A 399 2.49 4.66 7.44
C ILE A 399 2.14 5.82 6.50
N ALA A 400 3.14 6.62 6.06
CA ALA A 400 2.92 7.71 5.12
C ALA A 400 2.26 7.16 3.84
N VAL A 401 1.24 7.88 3.33
CA VAL A 401 0.53 7.45 2.12
C VAL A 401 1.47 7.34 0.93
N ALA A 402 2.32 8.34 0.72
CA ALA A 402 3.36 8.30 -0.31
C ALA A 402 4.47 7.33 0.10
N SER A 403 4.65 6.27 -0.67
CA SER A 403 5.63 5.20 -0.40
C SER A 403 7.07 5.67 -0.63
N THR A 404 7.98 5.33 0.27
CA THR A 404 9.42 5.68 0.21
C THR A 404 10.31 4.48 0.47
N LYS A 405 10.40 4.00 1.73
CA LYS A 405 11.26 2.85 2.08
C LYS A 405 10.80 1.54 1.45
N ALA A 406 9.49 1.37 1.24
CA ALA A 406 8.99 0.19 0.52
C ALA A 406 9.51 0.14 -0.92
N TYR A 407 9.62 1.29 -1.60
CA TYR A 407 10.19 1.37 -2.94
C TYR A 407 11.65 0.89 -2.99
N THR A 408 12.51 1.43 -2.14
CA THR A 408 13.94 1.04 -2.14
C THR A 408 14.15 -0.41 -1.72
N THR A 409 13.32 -0.95 -0.84
CA THR A 409 13.36 -2.38 -0.50
C THR A 409 12.81 -3.26 -1.62
N GLN A 410 11.80 -2.81 -2.38
CA GLN A 410 11.36 -3.50 -3.61
C GLN A 410 12.45 -3.50 -4.67
N LEU A 411 13.15 -2.38 -4.89
CA LEU A 411 14.33 -2.34 -5.77
C LEU A 411 15.37 -3.36 -5.32
N THR A 412 15.69 -3.42 -4.03
CA THR A 412 16.64 -4.37 -3.47
C THR A 412 16.23 -5.81 -3.76
N CYS A 413 14.94 -6.13 -3.62
CA CYS A 413 14.40 -7.45 -3.99
C CYS A 413 14.61 -7.74 -5.50
N MET A 414 14.40 -6.75 -6.38
CA MET A 414 14.62 -6.94 -7.83
C MET A 414 16.10 -7.22 -8.14
N TYR A 415 17.04 -6.55 -7.47
CA TYR A 415 18.47 -6.84 -7.62
C TYR A 415 18.81 -8.26 -7.16
N LEU A 416 18.35 -8.66 -5.97
CA LEU A 416 18.59 -9.99 -5.44
C LEU A 416 17.99 -11.09 -6.33
N LEU A 417 16.75 -10.90 -6.82
CA LEU A 417 16.12 -11.83 -7.77
C LEU A 417 16.88 -11.91 -9.08
N GLY A 418 17.28 -10.79 -9.66
CA GLY A 418 18.06 -10.77 -10.91
C GLY A 418 19.40 -11.48 -10.77
N LEU A 419 20.11 -11.28 -9.66
CA LEU A 419 21.36 -11.96 -9.35
C LEU A 419 21.16 -13.46 -9.15
N TYR A 420 20.16 -13.84 -8.35
CA TYR A 420 19.82 -15.25 -8.11
C TYR A 420 19.51 -15.97 -9.42
N MET A 421 18.57 -15.42 -10.20
CA MET A 421 18.17 -16.00 -11.49
C MET A 421 19.35 -16.08 -12.48
N GLY A 422 20.19 -15.03 -12.51
CA GLY A 422 21.34 -14.99 -13.41
C GLY A 422 22.41 -16.03 -13.05
N LEU A 423 22.67 -16.22 -11.75
CA LEU A 423 23.63 -17.20 -11.26
C LEU A 423 23.13 -18.62 -11.51
N GLU A 424 21.86 -18.91 -11.15
CA GLU A 424 21.25 -20.24 -11.36
C GLU A 424 21.21 -20.62 -12.84
N ARG A 425 20.92 -19.69 -13.73
CA ARG A 425 20.95 -19.92 -15.18
C ARG A 425 22.36 -20.00 -15.77
N GLY A 426 23.37 -19.57 -15.02
CA GLY A 426 24.76 -19.48 -15.50
C GLY A 426 24.96 -18.37 -16.53
N THR A 427 24.12 -17.33 -16.53
CA THR A 427 24.23 -16.16 -17.41
C THR A 427 25.09 -15.05 -16.84
N ILE A 428 25.41 -15.12 -15.54
CA ILE A 428 26.45 -14.33 -14.87
C ILE A 428 27.45 -15.29 -14.18
N THR A 429 28.68 -14.81 -13.99
CA THR A 429 29.70 -15.56 -13.25
C THR A 429 29.58 -15.35 -11.75
N GLU A 430 30.12 -16.28 -10.95
CA GLU A 430 30.19 -16.12 -9.49
C GLU A 430 31.04 -14.90 -9.09
N GLU A 431 32.09 -14.58 -9.85
CA GLU A 431 32.91 -13.39 -9.65
C GLU A 431 32.09 -12.11 -9.79
N PHE A 432 31.33 -11.97 -10.89
CA PHE A 432 30.40 -10.84 -11.09
C PHE A 432 29.37 -10.76 -9.95
N TYR A 433 28.80 -11.91 -9.57
CA TYR A 433 27.85 -11.98 -8.48
C TYR A 433 28.42 -11.42 -7.17
N ARG A 434 29.63 -11.89 -6.76
CA ARG A 434 30.28 -11.47 -5.51
C ARG A 434 30.64 -9.98 -5.52
N ASP A 435 31.14 -9.49 -6.63
CA ASP A 435 31.45 -8.07 -6.84
C ASP A 435 30.17 -7.21 -6.68
N PHE A 436 29.10 -7.61 -7.34
CA PHE A 436 27.83 -6.88 -7.29
C PHE A 436 27.21 -6.87 -5.88
N ILE A 437 27.15 -8.02 -5.21
CA ILE A 437 26.65 -8.14 -3.83
C ILE A 437 27.51 -7.29 -2.89
N GLY A 438 28.82 -7.26 -3.07
CA GLY A 438 29.72 -6.42 -2.30
C GLY A 438 29.36 -4.93 -2.44
N GLU A 439 29.18 -4.46 -3.66
CA GLU A 439 28.76 -3.07 -3.91
C GLU A 439 27.32 -2.77 -3.41
N LEU A 440 26.39 -3.70 -3.58
CA LEU A 440 25.01 -3.56 -3.08
C LEU A 440 24.99 -3.44 -1.54
N SER A 441 25.83 -4.21 -0.85
CA SER A 441 25.90 -4.26 0.62
C SER A 441 26.46 -2.97 1.24
N VAL A 442 27.16 -2.12 0.49
CA VAL A 442 27.65 -0.81 0.99
C VAL A 442 26.68 0.35 0.68
N ILE A 443 25.62 0.11 -0.08
CA ILE A 443 24.61 1.15 -0.38
C ILE A 443 23.97 1.73 0.90
N PRO A 444 23.60 0.93 1.91
CA PRO A 444 23.05 1.46 3.17
C PRO A 444 23.98 2.51 3.82
N GLU A 445 25.28 2.23 3.94
CA GLU A 445 26.26 3.15 4.51
C GLU A 445 26.38 4.45 3.70
N LYS A 446 26.40 4.35 2.37
CA LYS A 446 26.40 5.52 1.48
C LYS A 446 25.16 6.39 1.68
N LEU A 447 23.98 5.78 1.84
CA LEU A 447 22.74 6.49 2.13
C LEU A 447 22.74 7.14 3.50
N GLU A 448 23.23 6.47 4.54
CA GLU A 448 23.37 7.07 5.90
C GLU A 448 24.27 8.31 5.86
N GLY A 449 25.38 8.25 5.12
CA GLY A 449 26.27 9.38 4.92
C GLY A 449 25.59 10.52 4.16
N TYR A 450 24.80 10.20 3.14
CA TYR A 450 24.05 11.14 2.32
C TYR A 450 22.96 11.88 3.11
N LEU A 451 22.18 11.14 3.89
CA LEU A 451 21.07 11.69 4.69
C LEU A 451 21.51 12.71 5.76
N LYS A 452 22.80 12.74 6.11
CA LYS A 452 23.35 13.78 7.01
C LYS A 452 23.48 15.15 6.34
N LYS A 453 23.34 15.24 5.01
CA LYS A 453 23.56 16.46 4.20
C LYS A 453 22.27 17.01 3.56
N ILE A 454 21.09 16.68 4.09
CA ILE A 454 19.80 17.03 3.49
C ILE A 454 19.50 18.53 3.43
N GLY A 455 20.20 19.38 4.21
CA GLY A 455 19.98 20.83 4.25
C GLY A 455 20.15 21.54 2.90
N GLU A 456 20.97 21.00 2.00
CA GLU A 456 21.12 21.53 0.64
C GLU A 456 19.84 21.34 -0.17
N ILE A 457 19.18 20.17 -0.04
CA ILE A 457 17.91 19.88 -0.73
C ILE A 457 16.79 20.74 -0.15
N GLU A 458 16.76 20.92 1.17
CA GLU A 458 15.78 21.81 1.82
C GLU A 458 15.92 23.25 1.31
N ALA A 459 17.15 23.75 1.20
CA ALA A 459 17.42 25.09 0.68
C ALA A 459 16.94 25.25 -0.78
N LEU A 460 17.18 24.25 -1.63
CA LEU A 460 16.71 24.24 -3.02
C LEU A 460 15.18 24.19 -3.09
N ALA A 461 14.55 23.37 -2.27
CA ALA A 461 13.09 23.27 -2.22
C ALA A 461 12.45 24.61 -1.82
N LYS A 462 13.00 25.36 -0.85
CA LYS A 462 12.54 26.71 -0.46
C LYS A 462 12.57 27.72 -1.61
N ILE A 463 13.48 27.56 -2.55
CA ILE A 463 13.57 28.44 -3.72
C ILE A 463 12.63 27.99 -4.83
N LEU A 464 12.44 26.67 -4.99
CA LEU A 464 11.78 26.06 -6.15
C LEU A 464 10.34 25.60 -5.90
N TYR A 465 9.82 25.69 -4.67
CA TYR A 465 8.49 25.13 -4.27
C TYR A 465 7.30 25.76 -5.01
N ASN A 466 7.41 27.03 -5.42
CA ASN A 466 6.31 27.79 -6.02
C ASN A 466 6.29 27.61 -7.54
N ARG A 467 6.05 26.38 -8.01
CA ARG A 467 5.90 26.03 -9.42
C ARG A 467 4.56 25.32 -9.60
N ASP A 468 3.87 25.62 -10.69
CA ASP A 468 2.61 24.95 -11.04
C ASP A 468 2.87 23.66 -11.83
N GLN A 469 3.97 23.62 -12.56
CA GLN A 469 4.37 22.50 -13.41
C GLN A 469 5.86 22.21 -13.26
N VAL A 470 6.19 20.91 -13.19
CA VAL A 470 7.57 20.40 -13.07
C VAL A 470 7.76 19.18 -13.96
N PHE A 471 8.86 19.14 -14.71
CA PHE A 471 9.21 17.99 -15.52
C PHE A 471 10.35 17.20 -14.90
N PHE A 472 10.29 15.88 -15.06
CA PHE A 472 11.35 14.96 -14.68
C PHE A 472 11.83 14.23 -15.92
N ILE A 473 13.13 14.25 -16.17
CA ILE A 473 13.71 13.61 -17.35
C ILE A 473 14.90 12.73 -16.98
N GLY A 474 15.05 11.63 -17.69
CA GLY A 474 16.16 10.71 -17.54
C GLY A 474 16.30 9.78 -18.74
N ARG A 475 17.38 9.01 -18.79
CA ARG A 475 17.58 7.94 -19.79
C ARG A 475 17.92 6.63 -19.12
N GLY A 476 17.51 5.50 -19.72
CA GLY A 476 17.72 4.18 -19.14
C GLY A 476 17.10 4.06 -17.74
N LEU A 477 17.87 3.62 -16.76
CA LEU A 477 17.41 3.51 -15.37
C LEU A 477 16.98 4.86 -14.78
N ASP A 478 17.63 5.95 -15.13
CA ASP A 478 17.25 7.30 -14.69
C ASP A 478 15.84 7.70 -15.16
N SER A 479 15.38 7.18 -16.31
CA SER A 479 14.00 7.39 -16.75
C SER A 479 12.99 6.73 -15.82
N SER A 480 13.28 5.52 -15.34
CA SER A 480 12.43 4.82 -14.38
C SER A 480 12.35 5.57 -13.04
N ILE A 481 13.46 6.16 -12.61
CA ILE A 481 13.51 6.96 -11.37
C ILE A 481 12.83 8.33 -11.56
N ALA A 482 12.89 8.91 -12.75
CA ALA A 482 12.17 10.14 -13.07
C ALA A 482 10.64 9.95 -12.90
N TYR A 483 10.08 8.79 -13.30
CA TYR A 483 8.67 8.47 -13.06
C TYR A 483 8.34 8.46 -11.57
N GLU A 484 9.19 7.84 -10.74
CA GLU A 484 8.95 7.79 -9.29
C GLU A 484 9.07 9.17 -8.63
N GLY A 485 10.09 9.97 -9.01
CA GLY A 485 10.24 11.34 -8.51
C GLY A 485 9.05 12.23 -8.85
N SER A 486 8.57 12.15 -10.09
CA SER A 486 7.36 12.86 -10.52
C SER A 486 6.12 12.42 -9.73
N LEU A 487 5.96 11.12 -9.49
CA LEU A 487 4.84 10.60 -8.70
C LEU A 487 4.90 11.16 -7.28
N LYS A 488 6.04 11.10 -6.59
CA LYS A 488 6.18 11.65 -5.23
C LYS A 488 5.85 13.14 -5.15
N LEU A 489 6.35 13.93 -6.09
CA LEU A 489 6.07 15.37 -6.09
C LEU A 489 4.58 15.66 -6.26
N LYS A 490 3.90 15.00 -7.21
CA LYS A 490 2.46 15.22 -7.44
C LYS A 490 1.59 14.74 -6.27
N GLU A 491 1.92 13.61 -5.65
CA GLU A 491 1.13 13.03 -4.57
C GLU A 491 1.04 13.96 -3.35
N ILE A 492 2.16 14.54 -2.94
CA ILE A 492 2.22 15.26 -1.65
C ILE A 492 2.22 16.78 -1.77
N SER A 493 2.62 17.34 -2.92
CA SER A 493 2.66 18.79 -3.13
C SER A 493 1.55 19.33 -4.03
N TYR A 494 0.83 18.43 -4.73
CA TYR A 494 -0.21 18.74 -5.71
C TYR A 494 0.29 19.53 -6.92
N ILE A 495 1.60 19.60 -7.14
CA ILE A 495 2.20 20.19 -8.34
C ILE A 495 1.92 19.24 -9.51
N ASN A 496 1.48 19.81 -10.64
CA ASN A 496 1.33 19.04 -11.87
C ASN A 496 2.70 18.65 -12.41
N SER A 497 3.15 17.42 -12.14
CA SER A 497 4.46 16.94 -12.55
C SER A 497 4.37 15.83 -13.59
N PHE A 498 5.30 15.84 -14.55
CA PHE A 498 5.40 14.88 -15.64
C PHE A 498 6.80 14.29 -15.69
N ALA A 499 6.86 12.97 -15.88
CA ALA A 499 8.10 12.31 -16.20
C ALA A 499 8.09 11.81 -17.65
N ILE A 500 9.23 11.90 -18.30
CA ILE A 500 9.40 11.46 -19.68
C ILE A 500 10.83 10.97 -19.91
N ALA A 501 10.99 9.94 -20.73
CA ALA A 501 12.30 9.57 -21.24
C ALA A 501 12.90 10.76 -22.00
N ALA A 502 14.10 11.20 -21.62
CA ALA A 502 14.67 12.44 -22.16
C ALA A 502 14.80 12.45 -23.69
N GLY A 503 14.93 11.27 -24.33
CA GLY A 503 14.91 11.13 -25.77
C GLY A 503 13.58 11.48 -26.44
N GLU A 504 12.47 11.29 -25.71
CA GLU A 504 11.10 11.53 -26.19
C GLU A 504 10.67 13.01 -26.10
N LEU A 505 11.47 13.88 -25.45
CA LEU A 505 11.18 15.31 -25.37
C LEU A 505 10.84 15.93 -26.73
N LYS A 506 11.61 15.57 -27.77
CA LYS A 506 11.46 16.11 -29.12
C LYS A 506 10.16 15.70 -29.82
N HIS A 507 9.51 14.66 -29.34
CA HIS A 507 8.32 14.10 -29.98
C HIS A 507 6.99 14.67 -29.41
N GLY A 508 7.08 15.82 -28.71
CA GLY A 508 5.90 16.56 -28.26
C GLY A 508 6.18 17.43 -27.05
N THR A 509 6.65 16.86 -25.94
CA THR A 509 6.75 17.51 -24.62
C THR A 509 7.64 18.77 -24.62
N ILE A 510 8.63 18.86 -25.50
CA ILE A 510 9.50 20.02 -25.60
C ILE A 510 8.73 21.31 -25.96
N ALA A 511 7.53 21.19 -26.53
CA ALA A 511 6.64 22.32 -26.80
C ALA A 511 6.16 23.04 -25.52
N LEU A 512 6.24 22.38 -24.38
CA LEU A 512 5.85 22.93 -23.08
C LEU A 512 7.01 23.61 -22.34
N MET A 513 8.19 23.64 -22.92
CA MET A 513 9.39 24.28 -22.35
C MET A 513 9.36 25.78 -22.62
N GLU A 514 9.19 26.55 -21.56
CA GLU A 514 9.18 28.01 -21.54
C GLU A 514 10.24 28.55 -20.58
N PRO A 515 10.62 29.84 -20.68
CA PRO A 515 11.54 30.45 -19.74
C PRO A 515 11.08 30.25 -18.27
N GLY A 516 11.95 29.63 -17.46
CA GLY A 516 11.67 29.35 -16.04
C GLY A 516 10.93 28.02 -15.78
N THR A 517 10.56 27.24 -16.79
CA THR A 517 10.03 25.87 -16.59
C THR A 517 11.03 25.03 -15.82
N LEU A 518 10.63 24.52 -14.64
CA LEU A 518 11.52 23.67 -13.82
C LEU A 518 11.59 22.26 -14.38
N VAL A 519 12.81 21.78 -14.59
CA VAL A 519 13.10 20.42 -15.04
C VAL A 519 14.12 19.77 -14.11
N LEU A 520 13.74 18.65 -13.48
CA LEU A 520 14.67 17.78 -12.76
C LEU A 520 15.25 16.76 -13.75
N ALA A 521 16.56 16.83 -13.95
CA ALA A 521 17.27 16.02 -14.94
C ALA A 521 18.18 15.01 -14.24
N LEU A 522 17.89 13.71 -14.38
CA LEU A 522 18.73 12.65 -13.83
C LEU A 522 19.84 12.31 -14.85
N ALA A 523 21.09 12.45 -14.43
CA ALA A 523 22.28 12.22 -15.25
C ALA A 523 23.29 11.34 -14.48
N THR A 524 22.82 10.17 -13.97
CA THR A 524 23.59 9.27 -13.11
C THR A 524 24.16 8.05 -13.85
N GLN A 525 23.74 7.83 -15.12
CA GLN A 525 24.19 6.72 -15.95
C GLN A 525 25.39 7.15 -16.79
N ASP A 526 26.59 6.67 -16.44
CA ASP A 526 27.84 7.10 -17.07
C ASP A 526 27.85 6.88 -18.60
N PHE A 527 27.34 5.72 -19.05
CA PHE A 527 27.31 5.39 -20.47
C PHE A 527 26.26 6.19 -21.28
N LEU A 528 25.31 6.86 -20.63
CA LEU A 528 24.27 7.70 -21.25
C LEU A 528 24.52 9.19 -21.03
N TYR A 529 25.58 9.55 -20.30
CA TYR A 529 25.84 10.92 -19.85
C TYR A 529 25.82 11.95 -20.99
N GLU A 530 26.59 11.74 -22.06
CA GLU A 530 26.65 12.68 -23.20
C GLU A 530 25.27 12.87 -23.87
N LYS A 531 24.48 11.80 -23.94
CA LYS A 531 23.12 11.88 -24.49
C LYS A 531 22.20 12.69 -23.59
N MET A 532 22.35 12.53 -22.27
CA MET A 532 21.58 13.30 -21.29
C MET A 532 21.97 14.78 -21.33
N ILE A 533 23.25 15.12 -21.42
CA ILE A 533 23.73 16.49 -21.59
C ILE A 533 23.14 17.15 -22.84
N SER A 534 23.09 16.45 -23.96
CA SER A 534 22.46 16.96 -25.19
C SER A 534 20.97 17.32 -24.94
N ASN A 535 20.22 16.47 -24.23
CA ASN A 535 18.82 16.77 -23.90
C ASN A 535 18.68 17.96 -22.92
N ILE A 536 19.57 18.08 -21.94
CA ILE A 536 19.62 19.25 -21.05
C ILE A 536 19.86 20.55 -21.84
N GLN A 537 20.81 20.55 -22.75
CA GLN A 537 21.09 21.71 -23.60
C GLN A 537 19.89 22.12 -24.48
N GLU A 538 19.13 21.15 -24.99
CA GLU A 538 17.92 21.40 -25.79
C GLU A 538 16.83 22.14 -25.01
N ILE A 539 16.60 21.77 -23.74
CA ILE A 539 15.62 22.46 -22.90
C ILE A 539 16.14 23.79 -22.36
N LYS A 540 17.43 23.90 -22.04
CA LYS A 540 18.07 25.17 -21.64
C LYS A 540 18.04 26.21 -22.77
N ALA A 541 18.18 25.80 -24.01
CA ALA A 541 18.05 26.68 -25.19
C ALA A 541 16.64 27.32 -25.28
N ARG A 542 15.64 26.77 -24.55
CA ARG A 542 14.27 27.32 -24.45
C ARG A 542 14.03 28.04 -23.13
N GLY A 543 15.08 28.25 -22.32
CA GLY A 543 15.01 28.97 -21.06
C GLY A 543 14.56 28.15 -19.88
N ALA A 544 14.51 26.82 -19.98
CA ALA A 544 14.16 25.96 -18.83
C ALA A 544 15.19 26.12 -17.69
N HIS A 545 14.68 26.07 -16.47
CA HIS A 545 15.48 26.03 -15.25
C HIS A 545 15.76 24.56 -14.88
N VAL A 546 17.03 24.17 -14.92
CA VAL A 546 17.41 22.75 -14.78
C VAL A 546 18.08 22.49 -13.44
N LEU A 547 17.48 21.64 -12.63
CA LEU A 547 18.06 21.02 -11.44
C LEU A 547 18.51 19.60 -11.81
N SER A 548 19.81 19.36 -11.84
CA SER A 548 20.36 18.04 -12.20
C SER A 548 20.68 17.18 -10.97
N ILE A 549 20.51 15.86 -11.11
CA ILE A 549 21.01 14.86 -10.16
C ILE A 549 22.14 14.10 -10.85
N ALA A 550 23.32 14.10 -10.24
CA ALA A 550 24.53 13.51 -10.79
C ALA A 550 25.36 12.81 -9.70
N LYS A 551 26.31 11.97 -10.11
CA LYS A 551 27.27 11.37 -9.17
C LYS A 551 28.28 12.39 -8.70
N GLU A 552 28.72 12.32 -7.43
CA GLU A 552 29.84 13.12 -6.92
C GLU A 552 31.08 12.95 -7.80
N GLY A 553 31.79 14.05 -8.04
CA GLY A 553 32.94 14.10 -8.94
C GLY A 553 32.62 14.51 -10.38
N ASN A 554 31.36 14.49 -10.80
CA ASN A 554 30.95 14.97 -12.12
C ASN A 554 30.78 16.49 -12.13
N ARG A 555 31.89 17.22 -12.25
CA ARG A 555 31.88 18.70 -12.31
C ARG A 555 31.39 19.28 -13.65
N ALA A 556 31.44 18.49 -14.72
CA ALA A 556 31.02 18.94 -16.05
C ALA A 556 29.51 19.27 -16.08
N ILE A 557 28.69 18.66 -15.24
CA ILE A 557 27.24 18.90 -15.16
C ILE A 557 26.92 20.33 -14.67
N GLU A 558 27.79 20.95 -13.86
CA GLU A 558 27.57 22.29 -13.31
C GLU A 558 27.44 23.34 -14.41
N ALA A 559 28.21 23.22 -15.49
CA ALA A 559 28.11 24.12 -16.66
C ALA A 559 26.81 23.94 -17.45
N GLN A 560 26.13 22.81 -17.27
CA GLN A 560 24.92 22.46 -18.03
C GLN A 560 23.64 22.66 -17.23
N SER A 561 23.72 22.91 -15.92
CA SER A 561 22.58 23.00 -15.01
C SER A 561 22.50 24.37 -14.33
N ASN A 562 21.38 24.70 -13.72
CA ASN A 562 21.25 25.86 -12.84
C ASN A 562 21.69 25.47 -11.43
N GLU A 563 21.25 24.31 -10.96
CA GLU A 563 21.68 23.69 -9.71
C GLU A 563 21.96 22.19 -9.92
N VAL A 564 22.75 21.61 -9.02
CA VAL A 564 23.09 20.18 -9.03
C VAL A 564 22.96 19.60 -7.63
N ILE A 565 22.28 18.48 -7.53
CA ILE A 565 22.29 17.61 -6.35
C ILE A 565 23.20 16.42 -6.67
N TYR A 566 24.20 16.22 -5.82
CA TYR A 566 25.13 15.11 -5.99
C TYR A 566 24.73 13.92 -5.16
N ILE A 567 24.83 12.70 -5.73
CA ILE A 567 24.67 11.43 -5.03
C ILE A 567 26.04 10.73 -4.88
N PRO A 568 26.23 9.88 -3.86
CA PRO A 568 27.45 9.09 -3.73
C PRO A 568 27.72 8.24 -4.99
N PRO A 569 28.99 8.06 -5.38
CA PRO A 569 29.33 7.28 -6.55
C PRO A 569 29.05 5.78 -6.32
N CYS A 570 28.51 5.12 -7.33
CA CYS A 570 28.29 3.68 -7.40
C CYS A 570 28.23 3.24 -8.86
N ARG A 571 28.19 1.93 -9.12
CA ARG A 571 27.96 1.41 -10.45
C ARG A 571 26.58 1.84 -10.98
N ASP A 572 26.45 1.96 -12.29
CA ASP A 572 25.25 2.50 -12.94
C ASP A 572 23.97 1.74 -12.55
N GLU A 573 24.03 0.43 -12.42
CA GLU A 573 22.88 -0.38 -12.05
C GLU A 573 22.34 -0.10 -10.66
N LEU A 574 23.16 0.40 -9.73
CA LEU A 574 22.78 0.66 -8.34
C LEU A 574 22.36 2.12 -8.10
N THR A 575 22.55 3.01 -9.09
CA THR A 575 22.14 4.43 -8.94
C THR A 575 20.67 4.63 -8.60
N PRO A 576 19.71 3.78 -9.02
CA PRO A 576 18.31 3.89 -8.60
C PRO A 576 18.09 3.95 -7.09
N LEU A 577 18.84 3.17 -6.30
CA LEU A 577 18.76 3.17 -4.84
C LEU A 577 19.23 4.49 -4.21
N LEU A 578 20.16 5.19 -4.86
CA LEU A 578 20.71 6.45 -4.38
C LEU A 578 19.97 7.67 -4.94
N SER A 579 19.63 7.66 -6.24
CA SER A 579 19.07 8.83 -6.93
C SER A 579 17.60 9.10 -6.62
N VAL A 580 16.85 8.11 -6.14
CA VAL A 580 15.46 8.31 -5.70
C VAL A 580 15.36 9.12 -4.41
N VAL A 581 16.33 8.98 -3.50
CA VAL A 581 16.28 9.61 -2.17
C VAL A 581 16.27 11.15 -2.23
N PRO A 582 17.14 11.83 -3.00
CA PRO A 582 17.04 13.27 -3.18
C PRO A 582 15.71 13.73 -3.81
N LEU A 583 15.08 12.91 -4.66
CA LEU A 583 13.77 13.24 -5.25
C LEU A 583 12.65 13.15 -4.20
N GLN A 584 12.71 12.14 -3.32
CA GLN A 584 11.79 12.00 -2.19
C GLN A 584 11.94 13.18 -1.22
N LEU A 585 13.18 13.55 -0.85
CA LEU A 585 13.48 14.70 0.02
C LEU A 585 13.05 16.02 -0.61
N PHE A 586 13.33 16.23 -1.89
CA PHE A 586 12.90 17.44 -2.61
C PHE A 586 11.37 17.54 -2.59
N SER A 587 10.67 16.47 -2.91
CA SER A 587 9.21 16.42 -2.88
C SER A 587 8.66 16.70 -1.47
N TYR A 588 9.27 16.11 -0.44
CA TYR A 588 8.93 16.34 0.97
C TYR A 588 9.06 17.81 1.36
N PHE A 589 10.22 18.44 1.10
CA PHE A 589 10.44 19.83 1.47
C PHE A 589 9.58 20.80 0.64
N VAL A 590 9.38 20.53 -0.64
CA VAL A 590 8.43 21.31 -1.47
C VAL A 590 7.02 21.25 -0.89
N ALA A 591 6.53 20.06 -0.50
CA ALA A 591 5.22 19.90 0.11
C ALA A 591 5.11 20.62 1.46
N LYS A 592 6.19 20.59 2.26
CA LYS A 592 6.29 21.30 3.54
C LYS A 592 6.20 22.81 3.35
N GLU A 593 6.95 23.39 2.42
CA GLU A 593 6.92 24.82 2.10
C GLU A 593 5.55 25.27 1.55
N ARG A 594 4.83 24.37 0.89
CA ARG A 594 3.45 24.62 0.40
C ARG A 594 2.38 24.44 1.48
N GLY A 595 2.74 24.02 2.70
CA GLY A 595 1.80 23.73 3.79
C GLY A 595 0.86 22.56 3.51
N CYS A 596 1.29 21.59 2.71
CA CYS A 596 0.50 20.41 2.38
C CYS A 596 0.52 19.37 3.51
N ASN A 597 -0.53 18.56 3.62
CA ASN A 597 -0.51 17.39 4.51
C ASN A 597 0.32 16.28 3.84
N ILE A 598 1.53 16.05 4.34
CA ILE A 598 2.52 15.16 3.73
C ILE A 598 2.19 13.69 3.98
N ASP A 599 1.83 13.34 5.22
CA ASP A 599 1.57 11.95 5.60
C ASP A 599 0.21 11.46 5.08
N LYS A 600 -0.77 12.39 4.95
CA LYS A 600 -2.13 12.11 4.51
C LYS A 600 -2.54 13.11 3.41
N PRO A 601 -1.97 13.01 2.21
CA PRO A 601 -2.30 13.91 1.11
C PRO A 601 -3.75 13.71 0.67
N LYS A 602 -4.42 14.83 0.30
CA LYS A 602 -5.83 14.81 -0.11
C LYS A 602 -6.05 13.84 -1.28
N ASN A 603 -7.21 13.18 -1.27
CA ASN A 603 -7.66 12.26 -2.33
C ASN A 603 -6.75 11.05 -2.57
N LEU A 604 -5.88 10.68 -1.64
CA LEU A 604 -5.04 9.49 -1.73
C LEU A 604 -5.19 8.61 -0.49
N ALA A 605 -5.07 7.32 -0.69
CA ALA A 605 -5.03 6.31 0.36
C ALA A 605 -3.78 5.44 0.25
N LYS A 606 -3.26 4.92 1.37
CA LYS A 606 -2.03 4.11 1.41
C LYS A 606 -2.13 2.85 0.57
N SER A 607 -3.31 2.25 0.47
CA SER A 607 -3.55 1.04 -0.32
C SER A 607 -4.96 1.09 -0.90
N VAL A 608 -5.11 0.72 -2.18
CA VAL A 608 -6.38 0.70 -2.90
C VAL A 608 -6.91 -0.73 -2.91
N THR A 609 -8.02 -0.97 -2.19
CA THR A 609 -8.65 -2.29 -2.05
C THR A 609 -10.05 -2.34 -2.66
N VAL A 610 -10.34 -1.40 -3.54
CA VAL A 610 -11.56 -1.32 -4.37
C VAL A 610 -11.14 -1.06 -5.81
N GLU A 611 -11.95 -1.52 -6.75
CA GLU A 611 -11.84 -1.18 -8.17
C GLU A 611 -12.59 0.10 -8.51
#